data_ba80066a598e19bd85408eb2ea72fb50
#
_entry.id   ba80066a598e19bd85408eb2ea72fb50
#
_cell.length_a   1.000
_cell.length_b   1.000
_cell.length_c   1.000
_cell.angle_alpha   90.00
_cell.angle_beta   90.00
_cell.angle_gamma   90.00
#
_symmetry.space_group_name_H-M   'P 1'
#
loop_
_entity.id
_entity.type
_entity.pdbx_description
1 polymer ?
#
loop_
_entity_poly.entity_id
_entity_poly.type
_entity_poly.pdbx_seq_one_letter_code
_entity_poly.pdbx_strand_id
1 'polypeptide(L)'
;MSLAMDYGIPLIHVLQSRCRATMTDKKPVLSVENLTVKLPDHADRLNAIEEVSFDVRPNEILCVVGESGSGKSVTAHTVMGLLPPKQLKPTAGRILLQGENLFEKSELELREMRGAKMSMIFQEPMTALNPVVTVGDQIEEVLRIHRPSNPKERARLCNEVMEAVNLPEPEKLRKSYPHQLSGGQRQRIMIAAALILEPFLLIADEPTTALDVTTQAQILRLIRDIQAKHDTGVLFITHDFGVVAEIADRVVVMQDGRIVEVGETHELLRNPQESYTRMLISSVPSLTPKARNNSKDSKVVLSTQSLSKIYGGKSFFRKTREVNAAQDVN
;
A
#
# COMPACT_ATOMS: atom_id res chain seq x y z
N MET A 1 11.74 -36.03 21.73
CA MET A 1 12.53 -35.68 20.54
C MET A 1 11.71 -34.68 19.75
N SER A 2 12.03 -33.41 19.95
CA SER A 2 11.28 -32.23 19.41
C SER A 2 11.92 -31.83 18.10
N LEU A 3 11.17 -31.89 16.99
CA LEU A 3 11.56 -31.38 15.70
C LEU A 3 11.14 -29.86 15.68
N ALA A 4 12.08 -28.98 16.05
CA ALA A 4 12.01 -27.60 15.75
C ALA A 4 12.30 -27.43 14.25
N MET A 5 11.29 -27.04 13.46
CA MET A 5 11.49 -26.60 12.08
C MET A 5 12.14 -25.19 12.09
N ASP A 6 13.43 -25.16 11.77
CA ASP A 6 14.18 -23.94 11.49
C ASP A 6 13.66 -23.33 10.17
N TYR A 7 12.79 -22.32 10.27
CA TYR A 7 12.52 -21.42 9.17
C TYR A 7 13.70 -20.46 9.04
N GLY A 8 14.63 -20.78 8.13
CA GLY A 8 15.80 -19.98 7.83
C GLY A 8 15.46 -18.64 7.18
N ILE A 9 14.90 -17.71 7.95
CA ILE A 9 14.79 -16.30 7.62
C ILE A 9 15.87 -15.60 8.47
N PRO A 10 16.85 -14.89 7.90
CA PRO A 10 17.83 -14.12 8.68
C PRO A 10 17.21 -12.81 9.19
N LEU A 11 16.11 -12.89 9.93
CA LEU A 11 15.34 -11.76 10.48
C LEU A 11 15.54 -11.57 11.98
N ILE A 12 16.40 -12.40 12.64
CA ILE A 12 16.47 -12.44 14.10
C ILE A 12 17.27 -11.26 14.71
N HIS A 13 18.07 -10.53 13.95
CA HIS A 13 18.97 -9.49 14.51
C HIS A 13 18.44 -8.05 14.53
N VAL A 14 17.32 -7.72 13.90
CA VAL A 14 16.79 -6.35 13.89
C VAL A 14 15.72 -6.11 14.98
N LEU A 15 15.17 -7.17 15.57
CA LEU A 15 14.02 -7.09 16.50
C LEU A 15 14.37 -6.98 17.98
N GLN A 16 15.65 -6.99 18.38
CA GLN A 16 16.02 -7.00 19.82
C GLN A 16 16.24 -5.64 20.47
N SER A 17 16.09 -4.52 19.77
CA SER A 17 16.40 -3.18 20.34
C SER A 17 15.22 -2.22 20.54
N ARG A 18 13.98 -2.64 20.33
CA ARG A 18 12.82 -1.80 20.73
C ARG A 18 12.34 -2.17 22.12
N CYS A 19 12.86 -1.44 23.13
CA CYS A 19 12.26 -1.37 24.46
C CYS A 19 10.78 -0.96 24.31
N ARG A 20 9.85 -1.86 24.64
CA ARG A 20 8.40 -1.59 24.71
C ARG A 20 8.15 -0.54 25.79
N ALA A 21 8.13 0.74 25.41
CA ALA A 21 7.36 1.72 26.17
C ALA A 21 5.90 1.38 25.94
N THR A 22 5.14 1.22 26.99
CA THR A 22 3.73 0.84 27.05
C THR A 22 2.88 1.61 26.05
N MET A 23 2.47 0.98 24.93
CA MET A 23 1.66 1.55 23.84
C MET A 23 0.18 1.74 24.21
N THR A 24 -0.21 1.56 25.47
CA THR A 24 -1.61 1.39 25.87
C THR A 24 -2.38 2.70 26.13
N ASP A 25 -1.75 3.89 26.02
CA ASP A 25 -2.40 5.14 26.51
C ASP A 25 -2.58 6.25 25.46
N LYS A 26 -2.15 6.08 24.21
CA LYS A 26 -2.39 7.09 23.15
C LYS A 26 -3.76 6.86 22.51
N LYS A 27 -4.60 7.93 22.44
CA LYS A 27 -5.89 7.89 21.71
C LYS A 27 -5.64 7.48 20.26
N PRO A 28 -6.50 6.62 19.67
CA PRO A 28 -6.37 6.21 18.28
C PRO A 28 -6.50 7.42 17.33
N VAL A 29 -5.74 7.38 16.23
CA VAL A 29 -5.87 8.34 15.12
C VAL A 29 -7.16 8.06 14.34
N LEU A 30 -7.42 6.78 14.09
CA LEU A 30 -8.63 6.28 13.43
C LEU A 30 -9.30 5.26 14.33
N SER A 31 -10.63 5.39 14.50
CA SER A 31 -11.46 4.36 15.11
C SER A 31 -12.64 4.06 14.17
N VAL A 32 -12.76 2.82 13.76
CA VAL A 32 -13.90 2.31 13.00
C VAL A 32 -14.73 1.44 13.93
N GLU A 33 -16.03 1.73 14.07
CA GLU A 33 -16.89 1.10 15.05
C GLU A 33 -18.16 0.58 14.39
N ASN A 34 -18.36 -0.73 14.41
CA ASN A 34 -19.53 -1.45 13.89
C ASN A 34 -19.93 -1.02 12.47
N LEU A 35 -18.93 -0.76 11.62
CA LEU A 35 -19.15 -0.27 10.27
C LEU A 35 -19.85 -1.32 9.42
N THR A 36 -20.99 -0.93 8.81
CA THR A 36 -21.70 -1.74 7.83
C THR A 36 -21.93 -0.94 6.57
N VAL A 37 -21.56 -1.51 5.41
CA VAL A 37 -21.73 -0.91 4.09
C VAL A 37 -22.52 -1.86 3.21
N LYS A 38 -23.71 -1.41 2.76
CA LYS A 38 -24.62 -2.19 1.92
C LYS A 38 -24.15 -2.20 0.46
N LEU A 39 -24.26 -3.37 -0.18
CA LEU A 39 -24.12 -3.56 -1.62
C LEU A 39 -25.45 -3.25 -2.34
N PRO A 40 -25.44 -3.04 -3.69
CA PRO A 40 -26.65 -2.93 -4.48
C PRO A 40 -27.54 -4.17 -4.37
N ASP A 41 -28.84 -3.98 -4.55
CA ASP A 41 -29.86 -5.04 -4.34
C ASP A 41 -29.72 -6.27 -5.25
N HIS A 42 -28.83 -6.24 -6.25
CA HIS A 42 -28.57 -7.37 -7.19
C HIS A 42 -27.18 -8.01 -6.97
N ALA A 43 -26.49 -7.69 -5.88
CA ALA A 43 -25.19 -8.28 -5.58
C ALA A 43 -25.33 -9.67 -4.94
N ASP A 44 -24.25 -10.47 -4.99
CA ASP A 44 -24.21 -11.85 -4.47
C ASP A 44 -24.40 -11.92 -2.94
N ARG A 45 -24.24 -10.80 -2.23
CA ARG A 45 -24.44 -10.64 -0.78
C ARG A 45 -25.02 -9.28 -0.45
N LEU A 46 -25.59 -9.14 0.75
CA LEU A 46 -26.24 -7.90 1.19
C LEU A 46 -25.25 -6.78 1.50
N ASN A 47 -24.15 -7.10 2.15
CA ASN A 47 -23.19 -6.14 2.66
C ASN A 47 -21.79 -6.37 2.06
N ALA A 48 -21.13 -5.30 1.69
CA ALA A 48 -19.70 -5.31 1.35
C ALA A 48 -18.83 -5.41 2.62
N ILE A 49 -19.30 -4.76 3.71
CA ILE A 49 -18.72 -4.77 5.04
C ILE A 49 -19.85 -4.94 6.04
N GLU A 50 -19.62 -5.74 7.08
CA GLU A 50 -20.61 -6.03 8.11
C GLU A 50 -19.99 -6.02 9.50
N GLU A 51 -20.43 -5.07 10.34
CA GLU A 51 -20.03 -4.91 11.75
C GLU A 51 -18.52 -4.85 11.98
N VAL A 52 -17.78 -4.22 11.06
CA VAL A 52 -16.32 -4.10 11.13
C VAL A 52 -15.93 -3.07 12.18
N SER A 53 -15.05 -3.46 13.12
CA SER A 53 -14.52 -2.59 14.18
C SER A 53 -13.02 -2.80 14.35
N PHE A 54 -12.23 -1.72 14.25
CA PHE A 54 -10.79 -1.69 14.53
C PHE A 54 -10.33 -0.27 14.80
N ASP A 55 -9.12 -0.13 15.33
CA ASP A 55 -8.47 1.15 15.58
C ASP A 55 -7.06 1.19 14.96
N VAL A 56 -6.61 2.38 14.58
CA VAL A 56 -5.22 2.67 14.19
C VAL A 56 -4.67 3.71 15.14
N ARG A 57 -3.51 3.42 15.75
CA ARG A 57 -2.86 4.29 16.72
C ARG A 57 -1.82 5.18 16.06
N PRO A 58 -1.43 6.30 16.69
CA PRO A 58 -0.28 7.07 16.23
C PRO A 58 0.97 6.19 16.20
N ASN A 59 1.78 6.36 15.17
CA ASN A 59 3.03 5.61 15.00
C ASN A 59 2.82 4.07 14.96
N GLU A 60 1.70 3.63 14.41
CA GLU A 60 1.36 2.22 14.21
C GLU A 60 1.11 1.94 12.73
N ILE A 61 1.53 0.78 12.25
CA ILE A 61 1.11 0.21 10.97
C ILE A 61 0.16 -0.94 11.24
N LEU A 62 -1.14 -0.69 11.04
CA LEU A 62 -2.18 -1.72 11.05
C LEU A 62 -2.34 -2.27 9.64
N CYS A 63 -2.03 -3.55 9.44
CA CYS A 63 -2.30 -4.22 8.18
C CYS A 63 -3.70 -4.84 8.16
N VAL A 64 -4.44 -4.60 7.07
CA VAL A 64 -5.71 -5.28 6.78
C VAL A 64 -5.47 -6.26 5.63
N VAL A 65 -5.70 -7.54 5.88
CA VAL A 65 -5.43 -8.63 4.94
C VAL A 65 -6.67 -9.49 4.66
N GLY A 66 -6.66 -10.22 3.56
CA GLY A 66 -7.72 -11.12 3.14
C GLY A 66 -7.77 -11.27 1.62
N GLU A 67 -8.56 -12.18 1.10
CA GLU A 67 -8.73 -12.39 -0.34
C GLU A 67 -9.36 -11.20 -1.05
N SER A 68 -9.29 -11.20 -2.39
CA SER A 68 -10.01 -10.22 -3.20
C SER A 68 -11.52 -10.27 -2.90
N GLY A 69 -12.16 -9.12 -2.77
CA GLY A 69 -13.58 -9.04 -2.42
C GLY A 69 -13.90 -9.17 -0.93
N SER A 70 -12.93 -9.34 -0.02
CA SER A 70 -13.19 -9.40 1.43
C SER A 70 -13.61 -8.07 2.08
N GLY A 71 -13.62 -6.95 1.35
CA GLY A 71 -14.08 -5.65 1.84
C GLY A 71 -12.98 -4.65 2.20
N LYS A 72 -11.69 -4.98 2.08
CA LYS A 72 -10.55 -4.13 2.46
C LYS A 72 -10.57 -2.75 1.83
N SER A 73 -10.59 -2.68 0.49
CA SER A 73 -10.61 -1.39 -0.23
C SER A 73 -11.91 -0.63 -0.02
N VAL A 74 -13.04 -1.33 0.18
CA VAL A 74 -14.31 -0.69 0.54
C VAL A 74 -14.19 -0.01 1.90
N THR A 75 -13.53 -0.65 2.87
CA THR A 75 -13.24 -0.04 4.18
C THR A 75 -12.39 1.23 4.02
N ALA A 76 -11.30 1.17 3.26
CA ALA A 76 -10.45 2.34 3.00
C ALA A 76 -11.21 3.49 2.34
N HIS A 77 -11.97 3.20 1.28
CA HIS A 77 -12.78 4.21 0.58
C HIS A 77 -13.90 4.77 1.47
N THR A 78 -14.46 3.97 2.39
CA THR A 78 -15.46 4.46 3.36
C THR A 78 -14.82 5.46 4.32
N VAL A 79 -13.62 5.16 4.85
CA VAL A 79 -12.88 6.09 5.72
C VAL A 79 -12.59 7.39 4.99
N MET A 80 -12.18 7.33 3.72
CA MET A 80 -11.92 8.52 2.90
C MET A 80 -13.18 9.26 2.45
N GLY A 81 -14.38 8.70 2.64
CA GLY A 81 -15.63 9.25 2.09
C GLY A 81 -15.65 9.24 0.55
N LEU A 82 -15.01 8.25 -0.08
CA LEU A 82 -14.86 8.12 -1.54
C LEU A 82 -15.68 6.98 -2.13
N LEU A 83 -16.64 6.45 -1.40
CA LEU A 83 -17.54 5.43 -1.94
C LEU A 83 -18.37 5.97 -3.12
N PRO A 84 -18.57 5.17 -4.18
CA PRO A 84 -19.50 5.54 -5.25
C PRO A 84 -20.94 5.57 -4.70
N PRO A 85 -21.57 6.75 -4.60
CA PRO A 85 -22.79 6.94 -3.79
C PRO A 85 -24.02 6.19 -4.31
N LYS A 86 -24.00 5.76 -5.58
CA LYS A 86 -25.08 4.98 -6.19
C LYS A 86 -24.92 3.45 -6.04
N GLN A 87 -23.72 2.99 -5.63
CA GLN A 87 -23.38 1.57 -5.59
C GLN A 87 -23.14 1.07 -4.18
N LEU A 88 -22.57 1.91 -3.30
CA LEU A 88 -22.20 1.53 -1.95
C LEU A 88 -22.70 2.58 -0.95
N LYS A 89 -23.35 2.11 0.12
CA LYS A 89 -23.93 3.01 1.12
C LYS A 89 -23.60 2.53 2.53
N PRO A 90 -22.93 3.34 3.36
CA PRO A 90 -22.83 3.09 4.79
C PRO A 90 -24.24 3.12 5.41
N THR A 91 -24.59 2.09 6.17
CA THR A 91 -25.91 1.94 6.77
C THR A 91 -25.87 1.91 8.29
N ALA A 92 -24.74 1.56 8.88
CA ALA A 92 -24.55 1.54 10.33
C ALA A 92 -23.08 1.78 10.69
N GLY A 93 -22.84 2.07 11.97
CA GLY A 93 -21.53 2.32 12.54
C GLY A 93 -21.08 3.78 12.47
N ARG A 94 -19.84 4.03 12.88
CA ARG A 94 -19.22 5.35 12.84
C ARG A 94 -17.72 5.22 12.56
N ILE A 95 -17.15 6.30 12.01
CA ILE A 95 -15.74 6.41 11.73
C ILE A 95 -15.25 7.69 12.41
N LEU A 96 -14.34 7.54 13.37
CA LEU A 96 -13.78 8.65 14.13
C LEU A 96 -12.34 8.88 13.68
N LEU A 97 -12.04 10.07 13.15
CA LEU A 97 -10.68 10.53 12.89
C LEU A 97 -10.32 11.54 14.00
N GLN A 98 -9.34 11.20 14.82
CA GLN A 98 -8.97 11.97 16.01
C GLN A 98 -10.16 12.30 16.93
N GLY A 99 -11.16 11.42 16.99
CA GLY A 99 -12.37 11.58 17.75
C GLY A 99 -13.50 12.34 17.05
N GLU A 100 -13.29 12.89 15.85
CA GLU A 100 -14.33 13.53 15.04
C GLU A 100 -15.02 12.50 14.14
N ASN A 101 -16.37 12.40 14.21
CA ASN A 101 -17.14 11.47 13.38
C ASN A 101 -17.22 11.96 11.92
N LEU A 102 -16.65 11.19 11.01
CA LEU A 102 -16.61 11.56 9.59
C LEU A 102 -17.97 11.52 8.91
N PHE A 103 -18.94 10.72 9.41
CA PHE A 103 -20.28 10.66 8.85
C PHE A 103 -21.15 11.89 9.19
N GLU A 104 -20.74 12.69 10.16
CA GLU A 104 -21.39 13.95 10.53
C GLU A 104 -20.84 15.15 9.79
N LYS A 105 -19.75 14.96 9.01
CA LYS A 105 -19.11 16.02 8.24
C LYS A 105 -19.78 16.23 6.90
N SER A 106 -19.87 17.49 6.51
CA SER A 106 -20.26 17.89 5.15
C SER A 106 -19.16 17.51 4.15
N GLU A 107 -19.50 17.42 2.87
CA GLU A 107 -18.50 17.15 1.82
C GLU A 107 -17.39 18.23 1.75
N LEU A 108 -17.74 19.49 2.09
CA LEU A 108 -16.75 20.55 2.16
C LEU A 108 -15.73 20.31 3.28
N GLU A 109 -16.18 19.95 4.48
CA GLU A 109 -15.31 19.60 5.61
C GLU A 109 -14.46 18.37 5.31
N LEU A 110 -15.05 17.31 4.72
CA LEU A 110 -14.29 16.12 4.30
C LEU A 110 -13.21 16.45 3.28
N ARG A 111 -13.51 17.36 2.34
CA ARG A 111 -12.54 17.85 1.35
C ARG A 111 -11.37 18.59 2.00
N GLU A 112 -11.62 19.38 3.03
CA GLU A 112 -10.58 20.05 3.81
C GLU A 112 -9.72 19.08 4.62
N MET A 113 -10.30 17.95 5.07
CA MET A 113 -9.58 16.92 5.81
C MET A 113 -8.73 16.02 4.90
N ARG A 114 -9.19 15.74 3.67
CA ARG A 114 -8.46 14.94 2.69
C ARG A 114 -7.20 15.68 2.24
N GLY A 115 -6.06 15.00 2.29
CA GLY A 115 -4.72 15.56 2.05
C GLY A 115 -4.09 16.19 3.30
N ALA A 116 -4.85 16.91 4.13
CA ALA A 116 -4.33 17.60 5.30
C ALA A 116 -4.30 16.75 6.58
N LYS A 117 -5.41 16.07 6.91
CA LYS A 117 -5.52 15.22 8.11
C LYS A 117 -5.41 13.74 7.80
N MET A 118 -5.95 13.31 6.66
CA MET A 118 -5.92 11.94 6.16
C MET A 118 -5.56 11.93 4.68
N SER A 119 -4.74 10.98 4.26
CA SER A 119 -4.33 10.84 2.87
C SER A 119 -4.34 9.39 2.44
N MET A 120 -4.39 9.16 1.11
CA MET A 120 -4.49 7.81 0.55
C MET A 120 -3.51 7.60 -0.60
N ILE A 121 -2.84 6.46 -0.56
CA ILE A 121 -2.07 5.89 -1.66
C ILE A 121 -2.96 4.84 -2.34
N PHE A 122 -3.32 5.09 -3.60
CA PHE A 122 -4.20 4.21 -4.37
C PHE A 122 -3.45 3.01 -4.95
N GLN A 123 -4.18 1.95 -5.24
CA GLN A 123 -3.66 0.69 -5.75
C GLN A 123 -2.90 0.84 -7.08
N GLU A 124 -3.39 1.70 -8.00
CA GLU A 124 -2.82 1.86 -9.33
C GLU A 124 -2.31 3.29 -9.58
N PRO A 125 -0.98 3.51 -9.61
CA PRO A 125 -0.41 4.84 -9.90
C PRO A 125 -0.74 5.36 -11.30
N MET A 126 -1.04 4.43 -12.24
CA MET A 126 -1.35 4.77 -13.62
C MET A 126 -2.68 5.50 -13.77
N THR A 127 -3.66 5.15 -12.94
CA THR A 127 -5.00 5.74 -12.94
C THR A 127 -5.13 6.89 -11.96
N ALA A 128 -4.28 6.92 -10.91
CA ALA A 128 -4.29 7.96 -9.89
C ALA A 128 -3.65 9.28 -10.34
N LEU A 129 -2.60 9.22 -11.19
CA LEU A 129 -1.92 10.41 -11.69
C LEU A 129 -2.54 10.92 -12.99
N ASN A 130 -2.78 12.23 -13.08
CA ASN A 130 -3.27 12.87 -14.30
C ASN A 130 -2.17 12.87 -15.39
N PRO A 131 -2.35 12.18 -16.53
CA PRO A 131 -1.30 12.00 -17.54
C PRO A 131 -0.89 13.28 -18.28
N VAL A 132 -1.72 14.33 -18.25
CA VAL A 132 -1.50 15.60 -18.96
C VAL A 132 -1.06 16.75 -18.06
N VAL A 133 -0.81 16.46 -16.78
CA VAL A 133 -0.29 17.42 -15.79
C VAL A 133 1.08 16.95 -15.32
N THR A 134 2.02 17.87 -15.12
CA THR A 134 3.36 17.50 -14.62
C THR A 134 3.27 16.94 -13.20
N VAL A 135 4.20 16.06 -12.83
CA VAL A 135 4.15 15.43 -11.50
C VAL A 135 4.41 16.44 -10.38
N GLY A 136 5.23 17.46 -10.63
CA GLY A 136 5.44 18.54 -9.68
C GLY A 136 4.17 19.36 -9.44
N ASP A 137 3.42 19.69 -10.50
CA ASP A 137 2.16 20.44 -10.38
C ASP A 137 1.11 19.65 -9.59
N GLN A 138 1.06 18.33 -9.74
CA GLN A 138 0.15 17.45 -9.00
C GLN A 138 0.50 17.39 -7.51
N ILE A 139 1.78 17.32 -7.15
CA ILE A 139 2.23 17.40 -5.75
C ILE A 139 1.94 18.79 -5.17
N GLU A 140 2.25 19.87 -5.92
CA GLU A 140 2.04 21.24 -5.47
C GLU A 140 0.55 21.62 -5.36
N GLU A 141 -0.34 20.91 -6.07
CA GLU A 141 -1.79 21.12 -6.00
C GLU A 141 -2.30 20.94 -4.57
N VAL A 142 -1.82 19.92 -3.86
CA VAL A 142 -2.16 19.67 -2.46
C VAL A 142 -1.81 20.89 -1.58
N LEU A 143 -0.62 21.46 -1.78
CA LEU A 143 -0.21 22.69 -1.08
C LEU A 143 -1.08 23.90 -1.47
N ARG A 144 -1.43 24.05 -2.74
CA ARG A 144 -2.28 25.16 -3.21
C ARG A 144 -3.66 25.15 -2.56
N ILE A 145 -4.20 23.96 -2.31
CA ILE A 145 -5.54 23.79 -1.73
C ILE A 145 -5.52 24.06 -0.22
N HIS A 146 -4.54 23.51 0.49
CA HIS A 146 -4.59 23.43 1.96
C HIS A 146 -3.66 24.41 2.69
N ARG A 147 -2.63 24.95 2.02
CA ARG A 147 -1.61 25.78 2.67
C ARG A 147 -1.33 27.03 1.87
N PRO A 148 -1.66 28.24 2.38
CA PRO A 148 -1.26 29.48 1.76
C PRO A 148 0.26 29.55 1.61
N SER A 149 0.77 29.49 0.39
CA SER A 149 2.19 29.49 0.10
C SER A 149 2.47 30.12 -1.26
N ASN A 150 3.63 30.77 -1.38
CA ASN A 150 4.04 31.34 -2.66
C ASN A 150 4.64 30.24 -3.57
N PRO A 151 4.74 30.49 -4.90
CA PRO A 151 5.25 29.49 -5.85
C PRO A 151 6.66 28.97 -5.54
N LYS A 152 7.55 29.82 -4.99
CA LYS A 152 8.92 29.41 -4.64
C LYS A 152 8.93 28.45 -3.45
N GLU A 153 8.10 28.72 -2.45
CA GLU A 153 7.95 27.86 -1.28
C GLU A 153 7.35 26.49 -1.66
N ARG A 154 6.29 26.48 -2.51
CA ARG A 154 5.72 25.20 -3.00
C ARG A 154 6.74 24.37 -3.76
N ALA A 155 7.50 25.02 -4.65
CA ALA A 155 8.56 24.34 -5.39
C ALA A 155 9.64 23.75 -4.48
N ARG A 156 10.02 24.46 -3.41
CA ARG A 156 10.97 23.96 -2.39
C ARG A 156 10.42 22.74 -1.67
N LEU A 157 9.20 22.85 -1.11
CA LEU A 157 8.55 21.74 -0.40
C LEU A 157 8.32 20.52 -1.31
N CYS A 158 7.94 20.75 -2.58
CA CYS A 158 7.81 19.70 -3.56
C CYS A 158 9.14 18.95 -3.79
N ASN A 159 10.25 19.67 -3.95
CA ASN A 159 11.56 19.05 -4.10
C ASN A 159 11.97 18.28 -2.83
N GLU A 160 11.75 18.85 -1.64
CA GLU A 160 12.07 18.21 -0.35
C GLU A 160 11.30 16.89 -0.16
N VAL A 161 10.00 16.86 -0.45
CA VAL A 161 9.24 15.62 -0.35
C VAL A 161 9.66 14.60 -1.42
N MET A 162 10.00 15.05 -2.63
CA MET A 162 10.51 14.17 -3.68
C MET A 162 11.89 13.56 -3.31
N GLU A 163 12.75 14.32 -2.65
CA GLU A 163 14.01 13.81 -2.08
C GLU A 163 13.75 12.81 -0.95
N ALA A 164 12.82 13.12 -0.05
CA ALA A 164 12.45 12.25 1.06
C ALA A 164 11.93 10.87 0.58
N VAL A 165 11.27 10.82 -0.57
CA VAL A 165 10.86 9.55 -1.20
C VAL A 165 11.92 8.96 -2.15
N ASN A 166 13.16 9.42 -2.07
CA ASN A 166 14.31 8.96 -2.85
C ASN A 166 14.09 9.02 -4.39
N LEU A 167 13.49 10.10 -4.88
CA LEU A 167 13.42 10.38 -6.32
C LEU A 167 14.70 11.09 -6.78
N PRO A 168 15.31 10.66 -7.89
CA PRO A 168 16.52 11.29 -8.40
C PRO A 168 16.21 12.65 -9.05
N GLU A 169 17.12 13.62 -8.93
CA GLU A 169 17.05 14.92 -9.58
C GLU A 169 15.65 15.59 -9.51
N PRO A 170 15.09 15.88 -8.32
CA PRO A 170 13.74 16.37 -8.15
C PRO A 170 13.38 17.58 -8.99
N GLU A 171 14.30 18.55 -9.12
CA GLU A 171 14.10 19.77 -9.91
C GLU A 171 13.84 19.52 -11.41
N LYS A 172 14.42 18.44 -11.96
CA LYS A 172 14.16 18.02 -13.34
C LYS A 172 12.90 17.16 -13.42
N LEU A 173 12.80 16.19 -12.49
CA LEU A 173 11.74 15.19 -12.50
C LEU A 173 10.37 15.83 -12.31
N ARG A 174 10.26 16.87 -11.46
CA ARG A 174 8.98 17.59 -11.24
C ARG A 174 8.35 18.17 -12.51
N LYS A 175 9.14 18.41 -13.56
CA LYS A 175 8.68 18.92 -14.86
C LYS A 175 8.26 17.82 -15.82
N SER A 176 8.42 16.56 -15.44
CA SER A 176 8.05 15.40 -16.24
C SER A 176 6.56 15.07 -16.11
N TYR A 177 6.04 14.41 -17.12
CA TYR A 177 4.68 13.85 -17.10
C TYR A 177 4.71 12.39 -16.63
N PRO A 178 3.60 11.85 -16.06
CA PRO A 178 3.57 10.48 -15.57
C PRO A 178 4.02 9.42 -16.56
N HIS A 179 3.68 9.55 -17.84
CA HIS A 179 4.06 8.61 -18.90
C HIS A 179 5.59 8.55 -19.18
N GLN A 180 6.35 9.54 -18.74
CA GLN A 180 7.82 9.60 -18.90
C GLN A 180 8.56 8.89 -17.76
N LEU A 181 7.86 8.42 -16.74
CA LEU A 181 8.38 7.85 -15.51
C LEU A 181 8.23 6.32 -15.47
N SER A 182 9.17 5.66 -14.77
CA SER A 182 9.02 4.24 -14.43
C SER A 182 7.86 4.00 -13.45
N GLY A 183 7.38 2.74 -13.34
CA GLY A 183 6.33 2.37 -12.38
C GLY A 183 6.69 2.76 -10.95
N GLY A 184 7.90 2.43 -10.50
CA GLY A 184 8.38 2.79 -9.18
C GLY A 184 8.53 4.29 -8.95
N GLN A 185 8.90 5.08 -9.97
CA GLN A 185 8.93 6.54 -9.86
C GLN A 185 7.52 7.12 -9.71
N ARG A 186 6.53 6.64 -10.49
CA ARG A 186 5.12 7.06 -10.35
C ARG A 186 4.57 6.73 -8.97
N GLN A 187 4.88 5.55 -8.45
CA GLN A 187 4.49 5.16 -7.09
C GLN A 187 5.06 6.12 -6.04
N ARG A 188 6.35 6.47 -6.14
CA ARG A 188 6.98 7.44 -5.24
C ARG A 188 6.41 8.84 -5.36
N ILE A 189 6.02 9.29 -6.56
CA ILE A 189 5.31 10.56 -6.77
C ILE A 189 3.95 10.54 -6.05
N MET A 190 3.19 9.46 -6.16
CA MET A 190 1.91 9.32 -5.46
C MET A 190 2.09 9.33 -3.94
N ILE A 191 3.11 8.66 -3.43
CA ILE A 191 3.49 8.70 -2.01
C ILE A 191 3.90 10.13 -1.61
N ALA A 192 4.71 10.83 -2.40
CA ALA A 192 5.11 12.21 -2.15
C ALA A 192 3.89 13.14 -2.04
N ALA A 193 2.94 13.02 -2.98
CA ALA A 193 1.70 13.80 -2.94
C ALA A 193 0.85 13.49 -1.69
N ALA A 194 0.81 12.23 -1.26
CA ALA A 194 0.08 11.82 -0.06
C ALA A 194 0.71 12.36 1.24
N LEU A 195 2.00 12.65 1.24
CA LEU A 195 2.78 12.98 2.44
C LEU A 195 3.13 14.45 2.59
N ILE A 196 2.99 15.26 1.55
CA ILE A 196 3.50 16.64 1.55
C ILE A 196 2.91 17.55 2.64
N LEU A 197 1.76 17.17 3.21
CA LEU A 197 1.12 17.86 4.35
C LEU A 197 1.24 17.09 5.67
N GLU A 198 2.01 16.01 5.71
CA GLU A 198 2.25 15.21 6.93
C GLU A 198 0.95 14.78 7.63
N PRO A 199 0.07 13.99 6.97
CA PRO A 199 -1.23 13.65 7.51
C PRO A 199 -1.11 12.78 8.77
N PHE A 200 -2.10 12.87 9.67
CA PHE A 200 -2.17 12.01 10.85
C PHE A 200 -2.46 10.56 10.50
N LEU A 201 -3.25 10.34 9.42
CA LEU A 201 -3.61 9.02 8.91
C LEU A 201 -3.17 8.87 7.45
N LEU A 202 -2.37 7.85 7.17
CA LEU A 202 -2.05 7.40 5.83
C LEU A 202 -2.74 6.08 5.54
N ILE A 203 -3.58 6.03 4.51
CA ILE A 203 -4.17 4.79 4.01
C ILE A 203 -3.39 4.35 2.78
N ALA A 204 -2.87 3.14 2.78
CA ALA A 204 -2.12 2.57 1.67
C ALA A 204 -2.88 1.33 1.15
N ASP A 205 -3.60 1.49 0.03
CA ASP A 205 -4.38 0.41 -0.56
C ASP A 205 -3.53 -0.30 -1.63
N GLU A 206 -3.00 -1.46 -1.27
CA GLU A 206 -2.11 -2.29 -2.08
C GLU A 206 -0.95 -1.51 -2.74
N PRO A 207 -0.18 -0.71 -2.00
CA PRO A 207 0.75 0.26 -2.57
C PRO A 207 1.96 -0.36 -3.27
N THR A 208 2.14 -1.66 -3.19
CA THR A 208 3.28 -2.40 -3.78
C THR A 208 2.86 -3.36 -4.89
N THR A 209 1.58 -3.44 -5.22
CA THR A 209 1.07 -4.28 -6.32
C THR A 209 1.70 -3.86 -7.65
N ALA A 210 2.12 -4.82 -8.45
CA ALA A 210 2.79 -4.64 -9.73
C ALA A 210 4.20 -3.98 -9.68
N LEU A 211 4.85 -3.96 -8.52
CA LEU A 211 6.26 -3.57 -8.38
C LEU A 211 7.18 -4.80 -8.34
N ASP A 212 8.40 -4.62 -8.81
CA ASP A 212 9.44 -5.62 -8.58
C ASP A 212 9.85 -5.66 -7.09
N VAL A 213 10.40 -6.80 -6.65
CA VAL A 213 10.74 -7.06 -5.24
C VAL A 213 11.67 -6.00 -4.64
N THR A 214 12.61 -5.49 -5.43
CA THR A 214 13.55 -4.46 -4.95
C THR A 214 12.85 -3.14 -4.71
N THR A 215 12.01 -2.71 -5.63
CA THR A 215 11.22 -1.48 -5.51
C THR A 215 10.19 -1.62 -4.37
N GLN A 216 9.54 -2.78 -4.23
CA GLN A 216 8.63 -3.07 -3.12
C GLN A 216 9.32 -2.87 -1.77
N ALA A 217 10.48 -3.53 -1.54
CA ALA A 217 11.23 -3.37 -0.30
C ALA A 217 11.61 -1.91 0.00
N GLN A 218 11.94 -1.13 -1.04
CA GLN A 218 12.25 0.30 -0.88
C GLN A 218 11.01 1.12 -0.47
N ILE A 219 9.83 0.83 -1.04
CA ILE A 219 8.57 1.50 -0.67
C ILE A 219 8.16 1.14 0.76
N LEU A 220 8.30 -0.11 1.17
CA LEU A 220 7.97 -0.53 2.55
C LEU A 220 8.86 0.16 3.57
N ARG A 221 10.16 0.27 3.32
CA ARG A 221 11.10 1.03 4.16
C ARG A 221 10.70 2.52 4.23
N LEU A 222 10.37 3.11 3.09
CA LEU A 222 9.94 4.50 3.02
C LEU A 222 8.71 4.76 3.89
N ILE A 223 7.68 3.91 3.80
CA ILE A 223 6.46 4.03 4.62
C ILE A 223 6.80 3.91 6.11
N ARG A 224 7.68 2.98 6.50
CA ARG A 224 8.17 2.87 7.88
C ARG A 224 8.91 4.11 8.37
N ASP A 225 9.82 4.63 7.56
CA ASP A 225 10.60 5.82 7.91
C ASP A 225 9.69 7.03 8.15
N ILE A 226 8.64 7.16 7.35
CA ILE A 226 7.65 8.23 7.46
C ILE A 226 6.81 8.05 8.72
N GLN A 227 6.27 6.86 8.94
CA GLN A 227 5.51 6.53 10.15
C GLN A 227 6.31 6.86 11.41
N ALA A 228 7.60 6.52 11.44
CA ALA A 228 8.45 6.76 12.59
C ALA A 228 8.77 8.25 12.83
N LYS A 229 8.81 9.09 11.78
CA LYS A 229 9.19 10.51 11.87
C LYS A 229 8.04 11.43 12.27
N HIS A 230 6.80 11.12 11.84
CA HIS A 230 5.68 12.06 11.91
C HIS A 230 4.54 11.60 12.83
N ASP A 231 4.73 10.56 13.66
CA ASP A 231 3.66 9.93 14.48
C ASP A 231 2.41 9.57 13.65
N THR A 232 2.57 9.37 12.34
CA THR A 232 1.48 9.01 11.43
C THR A 232 0.98 7.60 11.71
N GLY A 233 -0.32 7.42 11.89
CA GLY A 233 -0.96 6.10 11.87
C GLY A 233 -1.12 5.62 10.43
N VAL A 234 -0.79 4.37 10.15
CA VAL A 234 -0.87 3.80 8.80
C VAL A 234 -1.88 2.65 8.77
N LEU A 235 -2.90 2.77 7.92
CA LEU A 235 -3.78 1.68 7.55
C LEU A 235 -3.27 1.08 6.24
N PHE A 236 -2.62 -0.08 6.30
CA PHE A 236 -1.99 -0.73 5.17
C PHE A 236 -2.81 -1.92 4.68
N ILE A 237 -3.29 -1.89 3.46
CA ILE A 237 -4.08 -2.96 2.86
C ILE A 237 -3.19 -3.76 1.92
N THR A 238 -3.18 -5.08 2.09
CA THR A 238 -2.46 -6.00 1.22
C THR A 238 -3.07 -7.40 1.26
N HIS A 239 -2.76 -8.20 0.27
CA HIS A 239 -3.03 -9.65 0.26
C HIS A 239 -1.75 -10.48 0.46
N ASP A 240 -0.58 -9.83 0.58
CA ASP A 240 0.73 -10.47 0.69
C ASP A 240 1.19 -10.55 2.16
N PHE A 241 1.19 -11.76 2.74
CA PHE A 241 1.67 -12.00 4.10
C PHE A 241 3.18 -11.81 4.26
N GLY A 242 3.97 -11.87 3.17
CA GLY A 242 5.38 -11.49 3.20
C GLY A 242 5.55 -10.00 3.53
N VAL A 243 4.73 -9.15 2.91
CA VAL A 243 4.67 -7.72 3.22
C VAL A 243 4.21 -7.47 4.65
N VAL A 244 3.17 -8.19 5.11
CA VAL A 244 2.68 -8.09 6.50
C VAL A 244 3.78 -8.39 7.49
N ALA A 245 4.52 -9.49 7.31
CA ALA A 245 5.62 -9.88 8.19
C ALA A 245 6.74 -8.84 8.25
N GLU A 246 6.95 -8.10 7.15
CA GLU A 246 7.99 -7.07 7.06
C GLU A 246 7.57 -5.75 7.72
N ILE A 247 6.30 -5.31 7.57
CA ILE A 247 5.92 -3.93 7.89
C ILE A 247 4.92 -3.80 9.05
N ALA A 248 4.07 -4.80 9.32
CA ALA A 248 2.94 -4.65 10.22
C ALA A 248 3.35 -4.67 11.70
N ASP A 249 2.70 -3.84 12.51
CA ASP A 249 2.69 -3.94 13.96
C ASP A 249 1.52 -4.83 14.41
N ARG A 250 0.32 -4.59 13.89
CA ARG A 250 -0.90 -5.39 14.10
C ARG A 250 -1.55 -5.76 12.78
N VAL A 251 -2.33 -6.84 12.81
CA VAL A 251 -3.02 -7.37 11.62
C VAL A 251 -4.50 -7.55 11.91
N VAL A 252 -5.31 -7.17 10.96
CA VAL A 252 -6.76 -7.46 10.88
C VAL A 252 -6.97 -8.37 9.67
N VAL A 253 -7.50 -9.55 9.89
CA VAL A 253 -7.85 -10.51 8.83
C VAL A 253 -9.33 -10.37 8.50
N MET A 254 -9.64 -10.12 7.23
CA MET A 254 -11.01 -9.95 6.74
C MET A 254 -11.40 -11.07 5.79
N GLN A 255 -12.62 -11.61 5.97
CA GLN A 255 -13.26 -12.55 5.06
C GLN A 255 -14.72 -12.14 4.87
N ASP A 256 -15.20 -12.13 3.62
CA ASP A 256 -16.61 -11.89 3.28
C ASP A 256 -17.24 -10.64 3.93
N GLY A 257 -16.45 -9.58 4.07
CA GLY A 257 -16.89 -8.32 4.66
C GLY A 257 -16.85 -8.25 6.17
N ARG A 258 -16.36 -9.27 6.86
CA ARG A 258 -16.25 -9.35 8.33
C ARG A 258 -14.79 -9.48 8.77
N ILE A 259 -14.51 -9.05 9.98
CA ILE A 259 -13.24 -9.35 10.65
C ILE A 259 -13.34 -10.75 11.23
N VAL A 260 -12.36 -11.60 10.91
CA VAL A 260 -12.28 -12.97 11.43
C VAL A 260 -11.20 -13.11 12.50
N GLU A 261 -10.13 -12.35 12.41
CA GLU A 261 -9.05 -12.40 13.41
C GLU A 261 -8.33 -11.05 13.50
N VAL A 262 -7.91 -10.66 14.71
CA VAL A 262 -7.10 -9.47 14.98
C VAL A 262 -6.02 -9.83 15.98
N GLY A 263 -4.79 -9.41 15.73
CA GLY A 263 -3.69 -9.67 16.67
C GLY A 263 -2.42 -8.90 16.35
N GLU A 264 -1.46 -8.98 17.28
CA GLU A 264 -0.08 -8.55 17.05
C GLU A 264 0.53 -9.41 15.94
N THR A 265 1.25 -8.79 15.01
CA THR A 265 1.75 -9.49 13.80
C THR A 265 2.51 -10.76 14.11
N HIS A 266 3.45 -10.69 15.07
CA HIS A 266 4.29 -11.83 15.39
C HIS A 266 3.51 -13.00 16.00
N GLU A 267 2.49 -12.73 16.81
CA GLU A 267 1.65 -13.74 17.44
C GLU A 267 0.72 -14.38 16.41
N LEU A 268 0.01 -13.55 15.64
CA LEU A 268 -0.92 -14.00 14.61
C LEU A 268 -0.24 -14.87 13.54
N LEU A 269 0.98 -14.49 13.09
CA LEU A 269 1.71 -15.25 12.09
C LEU A 269 2.25 -16.58 12.63
N ARG A 270 2.57 -16.68 13.92
CA ARG A 270 3.08 -17.90 14.55
C ARG A 270 2.00 -18.88 14.99
N ASN A 271 0.92 -18.36 15.51
CA ASN A 271 -0.14 -19.14 16.14
C ASN A 271 -1.54 -18.60 15.77
N PRO A 272 -1.91 -18.61 14.47
CA PRO A 272 -3.22 -18.16 14.03
C PRO A 272 -4.32 -19.02 14.64
N GLN A 273 -5.33 -18.36 15.24
CA GLN A 273 -6.42 -19.06 15.93
C GLN A 273 -7.51 -19.49 14.94
N GLU A 274 -7.74 -18.71 13.90
CA GLU A 274 -8.78 -18.95 12.92
C GLU A 274 -8.31 -19.85 11.77
N SER A 275 -9.20 -20.75 11.32
CA SER A 275 -8.89 -21.68 10.22
C SER A 275 -8.60 -20.97 8.91
N TYR A 276 -9.31 -19.86 8.65
CA TYR A 276 -9.10 -19.04 7.46
C TYR A 276 -7.73 -18.36 7.47
N THR A 277 -7.31 -17.81 8.61
CA THR A 277 -5.96 -17.23 8.75
C THR A 277 -4.87 -18.27 8.52
N ARG A 278 -5.03 -19.49 9.08
CA ARG A 278 -4.11 -20.61 8.83
C ARG A 278 -4.02 -20.96 7.35
N MET A 279 -5.16 -21.00 6.66
CA MET A 279 -5.21 -21.27 5.23
C MET A 279 -4.44 -20.21 4.45
N LEU A 280 -4.68 -18.92 4.72
CA LEU A 280 -4.00 -17.82 4.05
C LEU A 280 -2.48 -17.86 4.27
N ILE A 281 -2.02 -18.05 5.49
CA ILE A 281 -0.58 -18.14 5.80
C ILE A 281 0.05 -19.36 5.12
N SER A 282 -0.63 -20.51 5.10
CA SER A 282 -0.13 -21.73 4.47
C SER A 282 -0.07 -21.64 2.93
N SER A 283 -0.83 -20.73 2.34
CA SER A 283 -0.82 -20.50 0.89
C SER A 283 0.38 -19.68 0.41
N VAL A 284 1.12 -19.05 1.33
CA VAL A 284 2.36 -18.31 1.00
C VAL A 284 3.40 -19.30 0.47
N PRO A 285 3.96 -19.07 -0.75
CA PRO A 285 4.94 -19.98 -1.32
C PRO A 285 6.19 -20.11 -0.44
N SER A 286 6.55 -21.32 -0.10
CA SER A 286 7.81 -21.60 0.60
C SER A 286 9.00 -21.29 -0.31
N LEU A 287 10.04 -20.66 0.25
CA LEU A 287 11.33 -20.51 -0.43
C LEU A 287 12.07 -21.84 -0.62
N THR A 288 11.65 -22.88 0.08
CA THR A 288 12.21 -24.23 -0.10
C THR A 288 11.59 -24.86 -1.35
N PRO A 289 12.38 -25.15 -2.40
CA PRO A 289 11.84 -25.75 -3.61
C PRO A 289 11.24 -27.11 -3.28
N LYS A 290 10.02 -27.38 -3.75
CA LYS A 290 9.47 -28.73 -3.71
C LYS A 290 10.36 -29.65 -4.55
N ALA A 291 10.70 -30.82 -4.04
CA ALA A 291 11.44 -31.82 -4.80
C ALA A 291 10.70 -32.10 -6.11
N ARG A 292 11.31 -31.78 -7.25
CA ARG A 292 10.77 -32.14 -8.55
C ARG A 292 11.03 -33.59 -8.80
N ASN A 293 9.99 -34.38 -9.00
CA ASN A 293 10.14 -35.68 -9.64
C ASN A 293 10.51 -35.41 -11.11
N ASN A 294 11.82 -35.39 -11.37
CA ASN A 294 12.32 -35.36 -12.74
C ASN A 294 11.96 -36.69 -13.39
N SER A 295 10.81 -36.76 -14.05
CA SER A 295 10.54 -37.83 -14.99
C SER A 295 11.54 -37.67 -16.15
N LYS A 296 12.41 -38.65 -16.35
CA LYS A 296 13.41 -38.68 -17.45
C LYS A 296 12.77 -38.61 -18.85
N ASP A 297 11.46 -38.67 -18.95
CA ASP A 297 10.65 -38.65 -20.21
C ASP A 297 9.88 -37.36 -20.47
N SER A 298 10.28 -36.22 -19.86
CA SER A 298 9.63 -34.96 -20.19
C SER A 298 9.98 -34.52 -21.60
N LYS A 299 8.96 -34.47 -22.50
CA LYS A 299 9.12 -33.90 -23.85
C LYS A 299 9.50 -32.44 -23.72
N VAL A 300 10.49 -32.00 -24.51
CA VAL A 300 10.82 -30.59 -24.65
C VAL A 300 9.63 -29.88 -25.25
N VAL A 301 9.02 -28.95 -24.51
CA VAL A 301 7.85 -28.17 -24.94
C VAL A 301 8.27 -26.91 -25.70
N LEU A 302 9.39 -26.32 -25.31
CA LEU A 302 9.97 -25.14 -25.96
C LEU A 302 11.50 -25.28 -25.96
N SER A 303 12.11 -25.02 -27.10
CA SER A 303 13.56 -24.95 -27.25
C SER A 303 13.91 -23.64 -27.97
N THR A 304 14.91 -22.95 -27.46
CA THR A 304 15.50 -21.79 -28.13
C THR A 304 16.93 -22.10 -28.54
N GLN A 305 17.38 -21.50 -29.62
CA GLN A 305 18.75 -21.62 -30.08
C GLN A 305 19.26 -20.26 -30.50
N SER A 306 20.27 -19.75 -29.77
CA SER A 306 20.92 -18.45 -30.01
C SER A 306 19.92 -17.30 -30.18
N LEU A 307 18.83 -17.30 -29.38
CA LEU A 307 17.79 -16.27 -29.45
C LEU A 307 18.33 -14.94 -28.94
N SER A 308 18.31 -13.94 -29.83
CA SER A 308 18.71 -12.58 -29.48
C SER A 308 17.64 -11.58 -29.86
N LYS A 309 17.39 -10.59 -29.01
CA LYS A 309 16.44 -9.50 -29.24
C LYS A 309 17.01 -8.16 -28.80
N ILE A 310 17.09 -7.23 -29.73
CA ILE A 310 17.53 -5.86 -29.50
C ILE A 310 16.32 -4.94 -29.69
N TYR A 311 16.07 -4.07 -28.71
CA TYR A 311 15.13 -2.96 -28.84
C TYR A 311 15.92 -1.66 -29.08
N GLY A 312 15.37 -0.81 -29.92
CA GLY A 312 16.02 0.40 -30.40
C GLY A 312 16.44 0.23 -31.84
N GLY A 313 16.15 1.20 -32.68
CA GLY A 313 16.47 1.21 -34.10
C GLY A 313 17.08 2.53 -34.50
N LYS A 314 17.84 2.52 -35.59
CA LYS A 314 18.35 3.74 -36.21
C LYS A 314 17.17 4.56 -36.75
N SER A 315 16.76 5.60 -36.02
CA SER A 315 15.95 6.67 -36.60
C SER A 315 16.88 7.58 -37.39
N PHE A 316 16.46 8.04 -38.57
CA PHE A 316 17.22 8.86 -39.49
C PHE A 316 17.74 10.18 -38.86
N PHE A 317 17.11 10.61 -37.72
CA PHE A 317 17.41 11.90 -37.07
C PHE A 317 17.71 11.82 -35.55
N ARG A 318 17.71 10.63 -34.92
CA ARG A 318 18.07 10.49 -33.49
C ARG A 318 18.76 9.16 -33.21
N LYS A 319 19.89 9.19 -32.48
CA LYS A 319 20.47 8.01 -31.84
C LYS A 319 19.55 7.58 -30.70
N THR A 320 18.73 6.58 -30.94
CA THR A 320 18.01 5.88 -29.86
C THR A 320 18.94 4.89 -29.19
N ARG A 321 18.91 4.83 -27.86
CA ARG A 321 19.71 3.89 -27.06
C ARG A 321 19.25 2.47 -27.42
N GLU A 322 20.16 1.65 -27.92
CA GLU A 322 19.93 0.24 -28.15
C GLU A 322 19.96 -0.51 -26.82
N VAL A 323 18.96 -1.36 -26.57
CA VAL A 323 18.86 -2.21 -25.38
C VAL A 323 18.80 -3.66 -25.84
N ASN A 324 19.82 -4.44 -25.48
CA ASN A 324 19.83 -5.89 -25.69
C ASN A 324 18.92 -6.51 -24.62
N ALA A 325 17.70 -6.91 -25.02
CA ALA A 325 16.72 -7.52 -24.11
C ALA A 325 16.97 -9.02 -23.93
N ALA A 326 17.49 -9.69 -24.94
CA ALA A 326 17.97 -11.06 -24.88
C ALA A 326 19.22 -11.19 -25.76
N GLN A 327 20.19 -11.97 -25.31
CA GLN A 327 21.41 -12.22 -26.06
C GLN A 327 21.79 -13.69 -25.91
N ASP A 328 21.83 -14.39 -27.06
CA ASP A 328 22.29 -15.77 -27.18
C ASP A 328 21.65 -16.73 -26.16
N VAL A 329 20.33 -16.67 -26.02
CA VAL A 329 19.57 -17.51 -25.10
C VAL A 329 19.32 -18.87 -25.74
N ASN A 330 19.75 -19.94 -25.04
CA ASN A 330 19.60 -21.35 -25.46
C ASN A 330 18.70 -22.12 -24.49
#